data_eac1ab031007fe98229129520e4499b4
#
_entry.id   eac1ab031007fe98229129520e4499b4
#
_cell.length_a   1.000
_cell.length_b   1.000
_cell.length_c   1.000
_cell.angle_alpha   90.00
_cell.angle_beta   90.00
_cell.angle_gamma   90.00
#
_symmetry.space_group_name_H-M   'P 1'
#
loop_
_entity.id
_entity.type
_entity.pdbx_description
1 polymer ?
#
loop_
_entity_poly.entity_id
_entity_poly.type
_entity_poly.pdbx_seq_one_letter_code
_entity_poly.pdbx_strand_id
1 'polypeptide(L)'
;STPLYSSAASDVYKRQVQSSLEHDALSLHFVMAYPNLQGIHLKDAALPVYSKEASEASAASRQKFLSVLSFLDSKKLNEEERYTYDLLCDRLALDLEESDFSYYEEPLSPTSGMQSELLLLFAEYPFYTADDVETYLSLLQSVPDYVQGLLSYESEKSAAGLFMEKEDAKKSAQQCREILTKEALSSGTHFLQTTFSSRLASLLQKGLLTAKQQSQYEAQNQSLLSKSVLPAWQLLADGLEQLSDTGRTRGGLSQKPDGRQYYAWLVKESTGSSLSMDQLYLLLQKQFQKTYKEMKQTLTTYQELTGGTPDLAPVNDGFPLSDPTAILEDLQNRMQQDFPALADLTAQTVQCDIQDVDAGLEAYSSPAFYMIPPIDALMQNTIRINRSSTADGIELYTTLAHEGYPGHLYQTVYSSLVCDTQTLPIRKLFSYGGYVEGWAYYTERISYEYAAQVLAEAEGSLGSSYPAALLCTLLAQQRDLQINLFCLLDLSLHYYGAEESELLRSLESFGLSEEQSERVYDYLRTAPAVYLKYYVGYLEMNALKKRAELQWSDNFSLLRFHRFVLEAGPSDFENLTKRLKQTAAKTG
;
A
#
# COMPACT_ATOMS: atom_id res chain seq x y z
N SER A 1 16.00 -13.24 -36.20
CA SER A 1 14.71 -12.50 -36.10
C SER A 1 14.29 -12.23 -34.65
N THR A 2 14.70 -13.06 -33.70
CA THR A 2 14.37 -12.91 -32.27
C THR A 2 14.95 -11.65 -31.62
N PRO A 3 16.24 -11.26 -31.85
CA PRO A 3 16.82 -10.07 -31.21
C PRO A 3 16.16 -8.73 -31.59
N LEU A 4 15.68 -8.60 -32.83
CA LEU A 4 15.02 -7.39 -33.30
C LEU A 4 13.60 -7.20 -32.74
N TYR A 5 12.92 -8.31 -32.45
CA TYR A 5 11.58 -8.28 -31.85
C TYR A 5 11.64 -7.97 -30.36
N SER A 6 12.61 -8.55 -29.66
CA SER A 6 12.92 -8.26 -28.27
C SER A 6 13.27 -6.77 -28.05
N SER A 7 14.08 -6.18 -28.95
CA SER A 7 14.38 -4.74 -28.90
C SER A 7 13.14 -3.86 -29.12
N ALA A 8 12.23 -4.25 -30.04
CA ALA A 8 11.00 -3.50 -30.30
C ALA A 8 10.04 -3.53 -29.11
N ALA A 9 9.88 -4.68 -28.43
CA ALA A 9 9.07 -4.78 -27.21
C ALA A 9 9.68 -3.93 -26.08
N SER A 10 10.99 -4.03 -25.85
CA SER A 10 11.69 -3.21 -24.87
C SER A 10 11.53 -1.72 -25.14
N ASP A 11 11.60 -1.29 -26.41
CA ASP A 11 11.41 0.12 -26.78
C ASP A 11 9.98 0.61 -26.51
N VAL A 12 8.97 -0.23 -26.75
CA VAL A 12 7.57 0.08 -26.43
C VAL A 12 7.41 0.26 -24.92
N TYR A 13 7.96 -0.65 -24.11
CA TYR A 13 7.90 -0.59 -22.65
C TYR A 13 8.61 0.65 -22.09
N LYS A 14 9.81 0.96 -22.60
CA LYS A 14 10.56 2.17 -22.21
C LYS A 14 9.81 3.46 -22.50
N ARG A 15 9.19 3.57 -23.68
CA ARG A 15 8.39 4.76 -24.05
C ARG A 15 7.20 4.95 -23.13
N GLN A 16 6.57 3.86 -22.67
CA GLN A 16 5.47 3.96 -21.72
C GLN A 16 5.95 4.49 -20.36
N VAL A 17 7.03 3.94 -19.82
CA VAL A 17 7.66 4.44 -18.58
C VAL A 17 7.96 5.93 -18.68
N GLN A 18 8.64 6.33 -19.77
CA GLN A 18 9.00 7.72 -20.00
C GLN A 18 7.74 8.61 -20.08
N SER A 19 6.75 8.21 -20.87
CA SER A 19 5.51 8.99 -21.03
C SER A 19 4.74 9.15 -19.73
N SER A 20 4.71 8.12 -18.89
CA SER A 20 4.00 8.17 -17.58
C SER A 20 4.70 9.12 -16.61
N LEU A 21 6.03 9.09 -16.54
CA LEU A 21 6.81 9.86 -15.56
C LEU A 21 7.06 11.31 -15.96
N GLU A 22 7.17 11.63 -17.25
CA GLU A 22 7.42 13.00 -17.73
C GLU A 22 6.29 13.99 -17.43
N HIS A 23 5.09 13.49 -17.10
CA HIS A 23 3.89 14.30 -16.84
C HIS A 23 3.39 14.21 -15.40
N ASP A 24 4.11 13.52 -14.51
CA ASP A 24 3.73 13.37 -13.11
C ASP A 24 4.85 13.87 -12.19
N ALA A 25 4.86 15.17 -11.96
CA ALA A 25 5.87 15.82 -11.13
C ALA A 25 5.79 15.41 -9.65
N LEU A 26 4.61 15.06 -9.16
CA LEU A 26 4.43 14.64 -7.78
C LEU A 26 5.06 13.27 -7.52
N SER A 27 4.78 12.30 -8.39
CA SER A 27 5.26 10.92 -8.21
C SER A 27 6.68 10.72 -8.73
N LEU A 28 7.17 11.53 -9.66
CA LEU A 28 8.45 11.31 -10.33
C LEU A 28 9.61 11.06 -9.36
N HIS A 29 9.77 11.93 -8.35
CA HIS A 29 10.90 11.85 -7.42
C HIS A 29 10.75 10.76 -6.34
N PHE A 30 9.52 10.28 -6.12
CA PHE A 30 9.30 9.05 -5.33
C PHE A 30 9.66 7.80 -6.13
N VAL A 31 9.42 7.82 -7.45
CA VAL A 31 9.70 6.69 -8.32
C VAL A 31 11.17 6.64 -8.75
N MET A 32 11.80 7.79 -8.98
CA MET A 32 13.15 7.89 -9.54
C MET A 32 13.94 9.05 -8.93
N ALA A 33 15.09 8.75 -8.35
CA ALA A 33 15.96 9.75 -7.70
C ALA A 33 16.67 10.65 -8.71
N TYR A 34 17.08 10.10 -9.84
CA TYR A 34 17.87 10.80 -10.86
C TYR A 34 17.28 10.63 -12.27
N PRO A 35 16.05 11.13 -12.53
CA PRO A 35 15.36 10.89 -13.80
C PRO A 35 16.12 11.39 -15.02
N ASN A 36 16.84 12.51 -14.91
CA ASN A 36 17.64 13.07 -15.99
C ASN A 36 18.74 12.11 -16.48
N LEU A 37 19.33 11.29 -15.59
CA LEU A 37 20.33 10.28 -15.96
C LEU A 37 19.72 9.13 -16.78
N GLN A 38 18.41 8.94 -16.71
CA GLN A 38 17.66 7.94 -17.47
C GLN A 38 16.98 8.53 -18.72
N GLY A 39 17.24 9.81 -19.03
CA GLY A 39 16.65 10.51 -20.17
C GLY A 39 15.17 10.87 -19.98
N ILE A 40 14.70 10.92 -18.74
CA ILE A 40 13.36 11.34 -18.36
C ILE A 40 13.44 12.80 -17.92
N HIS A 41 12.71 13.66 -18.61
CA HIS A 41 12.69 15.09 -18.34
C HIS A 41 11.27 15.54 -18.05
N LEU A 42 11.06 16.07 -16.86
CA LEU A 42 9.77 16.61 -16.45
C LEU A 42 9.33 17.72 -17.42
N LYS A 43 8.11 17.62 -17.93
CA LYS A 43 7.56 18.61 -18.87
C LYS A 43 6.88 19.75 -18.14
N ASP A 44 6.11 19.45 -17.10
CA ASP A 44 5.39 20.42 -16.31
C ASP A 44 5.55 20.11 -14.80
N ALA A 45 6.05 21.06 -14.03
CA ALA A 45 6.18 20.94 -12.59
C ALA A 45 4.90 21.47 -11.91
N ALA A 46 3.78 20.79 -12.12
CA ALA A 46 2.48 21.12 -11.53
C ALA A 46 1.76 19.85 -11.07
N LEU A 47 0.83 19.99 -10.13
CA LEU A 47 -0.09 18.93 -9.75
C LEU A 47 -1.01 18.57 -10.92
N PRO A 48 -1.46 17.31 -11.02
CA PRO A 48 -2.35 16.88 -12.10
C PRO A 48 -3.68 17.64 -12.04
N VAL A 49 -4.29 17.90 -13.21
CA VAL A 49 -5.62 18.50 -13.28
C VAL A 49 -6.65 17.43 -12.93
N TYR A 50 -7.48 17.69 -11.91
CA TYR A 50 -8.58 16.81 -11.54
C TYR A 50 -9.84 17.22 -12.31
N SER A 51 -10.13 16.55 -13.42
CA SER A 51 -11.30 16.84 -14.25
C SER A 51 -11.72 15.63 -15.07
N LYS A 52 -12.97 15.65 -15.54
CA LYS A 52 -13.50 14.61 -16.42
C LYS A 52 -12.71 14.53 -17.73
N GLU A 53 -12.33 15.67 -18.31
CA GLU A 53 -11.54 15.74 -19.54
C GLU A 53 -10.15 15.12 -19.36
N ALA A 54 -9.52 15.32 -18.19
CA ALA A 54 -8.23 14.70 -17.88
C ALA A 54 -8.38 13.18 -17.74
N SER A 55 -9.45 12.69 -17.10
CA SER A 55 -9.77 11.26 -17.01
C SER A 55 -10.02 10.64 -18.39
N GLU A 56 -10.81 11.28 -19.25
CA GLU A 56 -11.06 10.84 -20.62
C GLU A 56 -9.78 10.83 -21.47
N ALA A 57 -8.91 11.83 -21.32
CA ALA A 57 -7.60 11.86 -21.99
C ALA A 57 -6.68 10.74 -21.53
N SER A 58 -6.68 10.42 -20.23
CA SER A 58 -5.95 9.29 -19.67
C SER A 58 -6.46 7.97 -20.22
N ALA A 59 -7.78 7.75 -20.25
CA ALA A 59 -8.39 6.55 -20.84
C ALA A 59 -8.05 6.41 -22.33
N ALA A 60 -8.11 7.50 -23.10
CA ALA A 60 -7.72 7.50 -24.51
C ALA A 60 -6.24 7.15 -24.71
N SER A 61 -5.36 7.62 -23.82
CA SER A 61 -3.93 7.27 -23.84
C SER A 61 -3.71 5.78 -23.55
N ARG A 62 -4.39 5.23 -22.52
CA ARG A 62 -4.36 3.78 -22.20
C ARG A 62 -4.85 2.93 -23.37
N GLN A 63 -5.97 3.33 -24.00
CA GLN A 63 -6.52 2.63 -25.17
C GLN A 63 -5.55 2.65 -26.36
N LYS A 64 -4.91 3.79 -26.62
CA LYS A 64 -3.88 3.91 -27.64
C LYS A 64 -2.70 2.99 -27.39
N PHE A 65 -2.25 2.94 -26.14
CA PHE A 65 -1.13 2.08 -25.75
C PHE A 65 -1.48 0.59 -25.89
N LEU A 66 -2.67 0.18 -25.44
CA LEU A 66 -3.17 -1.18 -25.66
C LEU A 66 -3.22 -1.54 -27.15
N SER A 67 -3.64 -0.60 -27.99
CA SER A 67 -3.63 -0.76 -29.45
C SER A 67 -2.20 -0.96 -29.99
N VAL A 68 -1.21 -0.21 -29.49
CA VAL A 68 0.20 -0.40 -29.87
C VAL A 68 0.70 -1.79 -29.46
N LEU A 69 0.37 -2.26 -28.25
CA LEU A 69 0.72 -3.60 -27.81
C LEU A 69 0.14 -4.69 -28.71
N SER A 70 -1.06 -4.50 -29.25
CA SER A 70 -1.70 -5.48 -30.15
C SER A 70 -0.94 -5.73 -31.47
N PHE A 71 -0.03 -4.84 -31.88
CA PHE A 71 0.85 -5.07 -33.02
C PHE A 71 2.04 -5.97 -32.71
N LEU A 72 2.32 -6.23 -31.43
CA LEU A 72 3.36 -7.18 -31.04
C LEU A 72 2.82 -8.61 -31.19
N ASP A 73 3.56 -9.46 -31.95
CA ASP A 73 3.26 -10.88 -32.02
C ASP A 73 3.79 -11.57 -30.75
N SER A 74 2.91 -11.75 -29.76
CA SER A 74 3.26 -12.33 -28.46
C SER A 74 3.92 -13.71 -28.55
N LYS A 75 3.72 -14.45 -29.66
CA LYS A 75 4.36 -15.76 -29.90
C LYS A 75 5.87 -15.65 -30.19
N LYS A 76 6.35 -14.47 -30.56
CA LYS A 76 7.76 -14.20 -30.83
C LYS A 76 8.52 -13.63 -29.65
N LEU A 77 7.82 -13.26 -28.57
CA LEU A 77 8.40 -12.78 -27.32
C LEU A 77 9.02 -13.97 -26.57
N ASN A 78 10.11 -13.70 -25.87
CA ASN A 78 10.62 -14.66 -24.89
C ASN A 78 9.67 -14.76 -23.69
N GLU A 79 9.94 -15.65 -22.76
CA GLU A 79 9.03 -15.93 -21.64
C GLU A 79 8.80 -14.73 -20.74
N GLU A 80 9.87 -13.97 -20.38
CA GLU A 80 9.78 -12.80 -19.53
C GLU A 80 9.12 -11.61 -20.23
N GLU A 81 9.42 -11.38 -21.50
CA GLU A 81 8.76 -10.38 -22.33
C GLU A 81 7.28 -10.68 -22.51
N ARG A 82 6.93 -11.97 -22.69
CA ARG A 82 5.55 -12.39 -22.81
C ARG A 82 4.78 -12.21 -21.52
N TYR A 83 5.39 -12.58 -20.39
CA TYR A 83 4.78 -12.35 -19.08
C TYR A 83 4.55 -10.84 -18.83
N THR A 84 5.51 -10.01 -19.17
CA THR A 84 5.37 -8.54 -19.07
C THR A 84 4.27 -8.02 -20.00
N TYR A 85 4.19 -8.56 -21.23
CA TYR A 85 3.13 -8.23 -22.19
C TYR A 85 1.74 -8.58 -21.64
N ASP A 86 1.57 -9.80 -21.12
CA ASP A 86 0.30 -10.27 -20.57
C ASP A 86 -0.13 -9.37 -19.39
N LEU A 87 0.78 -9.07 -18.45
CA LEU A 87 0.52 -8.16 -17.32
C LEU A 87 0.10 -6.76 -17.77
N LEU A 88 0.77 -6.19 -18.78
CA LEU A 88 0.43 -4.88 -19.32
C LEU A 88 -0.95 -4.86 -19.97
N CYS A 89 -1.25 -5.88 -20.77
CA CYS A 89 -2.55 -5.97 -21.44
C CYS A 89 -3.68 -6.11 -20.43
N ASP A 90 -3.52 -7.00 -19.44
CA ASP A 90 -4.53 -7.24 -18.40
C ASP A 90 -4.72 -6.00 -17.50
N ARG A 91 -3.62 -5.32 -17.10
CA ARG A 91 -3.69 -4.08 -16.30
C ARG A 91 -4.36 -2.95 -17.06
N LEU A 92 -3.97 -2.69 -18.30
CA LEU A 92 -4.57 -1.63 -19.12
C LEU A 92 -6.04 -1.89 -19.40
N ALA A 93 -6.42 -3.16 -19.60
CA ALA A 93 -7.83 -3.52 -19.78
C ALA A 93 -8.64 -3.23 -18.51
N LEU A 94 -8.12 -3.60 -17.34
CA LEU A 94 -8.76 -3.32 -16.05
C LEU A 94 -8.87 -1.82 -15.77
N ASP A 95 -7.80 -1.04 -16.06
CA ASP A 95 -7.81 0.41 -15.90
C ASP A 95 -8.79 1.11 -16.86
N LEU A 96 -9.09 0.50 -18.02
CA LEU A 96 -10.10 1.03 -18.94
C LEU A 96 -11.53 0.76 -18.46
N GLU A 97 -11.78 -0.35 -17.74
CA GLU A 97 -13.08 -0.64 -17.10
C GLU A 97 -13.47 0.47 -16.11
N GLU A 98 -12.48 1.14 -15.47
CA GLU A 98 -12.71 2.25 -14.54
C GLU A 98 -13.50 3.41 -15.19
N SER A 99 -13.26 3.68 -16.47
CA SER A 99 -13.91 4.79 -17.18
C SER A 99 -15.44 4.66 -17.28
N ASP A 100 -15.99 3.46 -17.05
CA ASP A 100 -17.43 3.20 -16.98
C ASP A 100 -18.06 3.73 -15.68
N PHE A 101 -17.24 4.08 -14.68
CA PHE A 101 -17.65 4.47 -13.32
C PHE A 101 -17.32 5.93 -12.98
N SER A 102 -17.72 6.87 -13.84
CA SER A 102 -17.51 8.30 -13.60
C SER A 102 -18.10 8.72 -12.24
N TYR A 103 -17.34 9.50 -11.46
CA TYR A 103 -17.70 10.06 -10.16
C TYR A 103 -17.88 9.05 -9.00
N TYR A 104 -17.43 7.79 -9.14
CA TYR A 104 -17.44 6.83 -8.05
C TYR A 104 -16.23 6.96 -7.12
N GLU A 105 -15.11 7.45 -7.63
CA GLU A 105 -13.93 7.76 -6.83
C GLU A 105 -14.27 8.81 -5.75
N GLU A 106 -13.67 8.64 -4.55
CA GLU A 106 -13.87 9.52 -3.39
C GLU A 106 -12.56 10.20 -3.00
N PRO A 107 -12.08 11.20 -3.79
CA PRO A 107 -10.77 11.80 -3.58
C PRO A 107 -10.63 12.58 -2.28
N LEU A 108 -11.75 12.94 -1.65
CA LEU A 108 -11.81 13.71 -0.41
C LEU A 108 -12.43 12.92 0.75
N SER A 109 -12.32 11.59 0.73
CA SER A 109 -12.75 10.71 1.83
C SER A 109 -12.14 11.17 3.17
N PRO A 110 -12.89 11.11 4.28
CA PRO A 110 -12.32 11.43 5.60
C PRO A 110 -11.28 10.41 6.09
N THR A 111 -11.19 9.23 5.44
CA THR A 111 -10.25 8.17 5.83
C THR A 111 -8.93 8.24 5.06
N SER A 112 -8.98 8.53 3.77
CA SER A 112 -7.82 8.49 2.87
C SER A 112 -7.90 9.58 1.80
N GLY A 113 -8.34 10.79 2.18
CA GLY A 113 -8.55 11.86 1.20
C GLY A 113 -7.34 12.75 1.01
N MET A 114 -7.26 13.34 -0.19
CA MET A 114 -6.18 14.23 -0.62
C MET A 114 -6.02 15.48 0.27
N GLN A 115 -7.04 15.84 1.06
CA GLN A 115 -6.91 16.91 2.06
C GLN A 115 -5.83 16.64 3.12
N SER A 116 -5.55 15.36 3.39
CA SER A 116 -4.47 14.94 4.28
C SER A 116 -3.29 14.36 3.50
N GLU A 117 -3.55 13.44 2.57
CA GLU A 117 -2.51 12.70 1.84
C GLU A 117 -1.59 13.61 1.03
N LEU A 118 -2.10 14.65 0.35
CA LEU A 118 -1.24 15.55 -0.42
C LEU A 118 -0.23 16.29 0.46
N LEU A 119 -0.64 16.70 1.66
CA LEU A 119 0.28 17.35 2.59
C LEU A 119 1.31 16.38 3.18
N LEU A 120 0.93 15.11 3.38
CA LEU A 120 1.87 14.04 3.76
C LEU A 120 2.89 13.78 2.63
N LEU A 121 2.43 13.69 1.39
CA LEU A 121 3.33 13.56 0.23
C LEU A 121 4.30 14.74 0.13
N PHE A 122 3.86 15.97 0.37
CA PHE A 122 4.75 17.13 0.44
C PHE A 122 5.73 17.04 1.62
N ALA A 123 5.31 16.55 2.78
CA ALA A 123 6.21 16.38 3.92
C ALA A 123 7.32 15.37 3.65
N GLU A 124 7.01 14.30 2.93
CA GLU A 124 7.96 13.23 2.59
C GLU A 124 8.61 13.39 1.20
N TYR A 125 8.26 14.44 0.43
CA TYR A 125 8.79 14.64 -0.93
C TYR A 125 10.33 14.66 -0.93
N PRO A 126 11.01 13.75 -1.63
CA PRO A 126 12.45 13.59 -1.49
C PRO A 126 13.23 14.71 -2.21
N PHE A 127 14.37 15.13 -1.63
CA PHE A 127 15.33 16.05 -2.26
C PHE A 127 16.65 15.35 -2.46
N TYR A 128 16.98 15.00 -3.69
CA TYR A 128 18.26 14.45 -4.10
C TYR A 128 19.20 15.54 -4.63
N THR A 129 18.63 16.57 -5.25
CA THR A 129 19.33 17.70 -5.88
C THR A 129 18.64 19.03 -5.55
N ALA A 130 19.23 20.16 -5.95
CA ALA A 130 18.61 21.47 -5.83
C ALA A 130 17.39 21.64 -6.75
N ASP A 131 17.38 20.96 -7.91
CA ASP A 131 16.28 21.04 -8.88
C ASP A 131 14.99 20.43 -8.31
N ASP A 132 15.12 19.44 -7.41
CA ASP A 132 13.96 18.82 -6.74
C ASP A 132 13.27 19.81 -5.79
N VAL A 133 14.05 20.71 -5.19
CA VAL A 133 13.49 21.79 -4.34
C VAL A 133 12.68 22.78 -5.20
N GLU A 134 13.17 23.11 -6.40
CA GLU A 134 12.45 23.99 -7.32
C GLU A 134 11.18 23.34 -7.84
N THR A 135 11.22 22.04 -8.14
CA THR A 135 10.04 21.24 -8.52
C THR A 135 9.01 21.23 -7.39
N TYR A 136 9.43 20.95 -6.15
CA TYR A 136 8.56 20.98 -4.98
C TYR A 136 7.86 22.37 -4.80
N LEU A 137 8.61 23.46 -4.92
CA LEU A 137 8.05 24.81 -4.79
C LEU A 137 7.05 25.11 -5.93
N SER A 138 7.31 24.62 -7.13
CA SER A 138 6.38 24.72 -8.26
C SER A 138 5.10 23.92 -8.04
N LEU A 139 5.20 22.73 -7.44
CA LEU A 139 4.03 21.92 -7.04
C LEU A 139 3.20 22.68 -5.99
N LEU A 140 3.81 23.30 -4.96
CA LEU A 140 3.09 24.12 -3.99
C LEU A 140 2.38 25.31 -4.65
N GLN A 141 2.99 25.91 -5.68
CA GLN A 141 2.39 27.01 -6.42
C GLN A 141 1.15 26.58 -7.19
N SER A 142 1.07 25.32 -7.66
CA SER A 142 -0.05 24.78 -8.43
C SER A 142 -1.23 24.28 -7.57
N VAL A 143 -1.07 24.25 -6.24
CA VAL A 143 -2.10 23.78 -5.29
C VAL A 143 -3.47 24.46 -5.46
N PRO A 144 -3.57 25.80 -5.65
CA PRO A 144 -4.88 26.44 -5.85
C PRO A 144 -5.66 25.91 -7.05
N ASP A 145 -5.00 25.66 -8.19
CA ASP A 145 -5.63 25.12 -9.40
C ASP A 145 -6.06 23.68 -9.19
N TYR A 146 -5.25 22.89 -8.50
CA TYR A 146 -5.58 21.52 -8.12
C TYR A 146 -6.83 21.45 -7.24
N VAL A 147 -6.91 22.28 -6.20
CA VAL A 147 -8.07 22.37 -5.30
C VAL A 147 -9.32 22.82 -6.05
N GLN A 148 -9.19 23.77 -6.97
CA GLN A 148 -10.31 24.19 -7.82
C GLN A 148 -10.82 23.04 -8.69
N GLY A 149 -9.93 22.20 -9.24
CA GLY A 149 -10.27 21.00 -9.97
C GLY A 149 -11.03 20.00 -9.12
N LEU A 150 -10.55 19.70 -7.90
CA LEU A 150 -11.23 18.83 -6.94
C LEU A 150 -12.65 19.32 -6.62
N LEU A 151 -12.82 20.62 -6.33
CA LEU A 151 -14.13 21.18 -6.02
C LEU A 151 -15.08 21.13 -7.23
N SER A 152 -14.57 21.34 -8.44
CA SER A 152 -15.37 21.19 -9.65
C SER A 152 -15.85 19.73 -9.82
N TYR A 153 -14.96 18.76 -9.63
CA TYR A 153 -15.27 17.35 -9.67
C TYR A 153 -16.32 16.97 -8.61
N GLU A 154 -16.16 17.41 -7.36
CA GLU A 154 -17.13 17.13 -6.29
C GLU A 154 -18.50 17.81 -6.56
N SER A 155 -18.52 18.98 -7.18
CA SER A 155 -19.76 19.64 -7.60
C SER A 155 -20.48 18.84 -8.70
N GLU A 156 -19.76 18.33 -9.69
CA GLU A 156 -20.30 17.47 -10.74
C GLU A 156 -20.78 16.13 -10.18
N LYS A 157 -20.03 15.53 -9.27
CA LYS A 157 -20.39 14.33 -8.52
C LYS A 157 -21.66 14.54 -7.69
N SER A 158 -21.80 15.71 -7.06
CA SER A 158 -23.02 16.13 -6.36
C SER A 158 -24.23 16.23 -7.31
N ALA A 159 -24.04 16.85 -8.48
CA ALA A 159 -25.09 16.93 -9.48
C ALA A 159 -25.51 15.54 -10.02
N ALA A 160 -24.57 14.59 -10.08
CA ALA A 160 -24.84 13.20 -10.43
C ALA A 160 -25.51 12.39 -9.29
N GLY A 161 -25.64 12.95 -8.07
CA GLY A 161 -26.21 12.28 -6.91
C GLY A 161 -25.28 11.24 -6.26
N LEU A 162 -23.97 11.36 -6.51
CA LEU A 162 -22.93 10.45 -6.03
C LEU A 162 -22.03 11.05 -4.94
N PHE A 163 -22.29 12.30 -4.50
CA PHE A 163 -21.51 12.98 -3.47
C PHE A 163 -21.53 12.19 -2.14
N MET A 164 -20.45 12.30 -1.39
CA MET A 164 -20.28 11.65 -0.08
C MET A 164 -21.40 12.02 0.91
N GLU A 165 -21.51 11.28 1.98
CA GLU A 165 -22.47 11.58 3.06
C GLU A 165 -22.15 12.93 3.73
N LYS A 166 -23.19 13.59 4.24
CA LYS A 166 -23.08 14.91 4.87
C LYS A 166 -22.02 14.98 5.99
N GLU A 167 -22.02 13.97 6.86
CA GLU A 167 -21.09 13.97 7.99
C GLU A 167 -19.65 13.68 7.54
N ASP A 168 -19.45 12.93 6.46
CA ASP A 168 -18.13 12.72 5.86
C ASP A 168 -17.58 14.01 5.26
N ALA A 169 -18.40 14.73 4.52
CA ALA A 169 -18.02 16.04 3.97
C ALA A 169 -17.60 17.03 5.07
N LYS A 170 -18.33 17.04 6.19
CA LYS A 170 -17.98 17.87 7.36
C LYS A 170 -16.68 17.41 8.02
N LYS A 171 -16.48 16.10 8.19
CA LYS A 171 -15.22 15.55 8.73
C LYS A 171 -14.04 15.95 7.84
N SER A 172 -14.14 15.79 6.53
CA SER A 172 -13.10 16.18 5.57
C SER A 172 -12.86 17.70 5.57
N ALA A 173 -13.92 18.52 5.66
CA ALA A 173 -13.80 19.97 5.81
C ALA A 173 -13.10 20.36 7.12
N GLN A 174 -13.41 19.69 8.22
CA GLN A 174 -12.74 19.87 9.50
C GLN A 174 -11.26 19.50 9.43
N GLN A 175 -10.93 18.36 8.82
CA GLN A 175 -9.53 17.95 8.59
C GLN A 175 -8.74 19.01 7.81
N CYS A 176 -9.33 19.60 6.76
CA CYS A 176 -8.68 20.70 6.04
C CYS A 176 -8.32 21.88 6.96
N ARG A 177 -9.18 22.21 7.91
CA ARG A 177 -8.97 23.35 8.83
C ARG A 177 -7.98 23.03 9.94
N GLU A 178 -7.91 21.80 10.37
CA GLU A 178 -7.04 21.35 11.48
C GLU A 178 -5.61 21.06 11.03
N ILE A 179 -5.44 20.40 9.88
CA ILE A 179 -4.13 19.98 9.41
C ILE A 179 -3.23 21.16 9.00
N LEU A 180 -3.79 22.28 8.58
CA LEU A 180 -3.04 23.44 8.12
C LEU A 180 -3.63 24.73 8.70
N THR A 181 -3.00 25.29 9.73
CA THR A 181 -3.45 26.48 10.42
C THR A 181 -2.50 27.66 10.25
N LYS A 182 -3.06 28.88 10.30
CA LYS A 182 -2.27 30.12 10.24
C LYS A 182 -1.31 30.23 11.42
N GLU A 183 -1.73 29.78 12.59
CA GLU A 183 -0.98 29.82 13.84
C GLU A 183 0.27 28.93 13.73
N ALA A 184 0.12 27.69 13.28
CA ALA A 184 1.24 26.75 13.09
C ALA A 184 2.23 27.26 12.03
N LEU A 185 1.74 27.81 10.92
CA LEU A 185 2.62 28.41 9.89
C LEU A 185 3.35 29.66 10.41
N SER A 186 2.70 30.47 11.23
CA SER A 186 3.31 31.71 11.77
C SER A 186 4.37 31.41 12.84
N SER A 187 4.21 30.31 13.60
CA SER A 187 5.21 29.86 14.59
C SER A 187 6.41 29.16 13.97
N GLY A 188 6.32 28.75 12.69
CA GLY A 188 7.38 27.99 12.02
C GLY A 188 7.48 26.52 12.45
N THR A 189 6.45 25.99 13.12
CA THR A 189 6.45 24.64 13.70
C THR A 189 5.61 23.63 12.90
N HIS A 190 5.00 24.09 11.80
CA HIS A 190 4.21 23.18 10.96
C HIS A 190 5.13 22.14 10.28
N PHE A 191 4.68 20.90 10.20
CA PHE A 191 5.47 19.80 9.63
C PHE A 191 5.97 20.08 8.19
N LEU A 192 5.20 20.78 7.35
CA LEU A 192 5.64 21.21 6.01
C LEU A 192 6.82 22.21 6.03
N GLN A 193 7.07 22.86 7.16
CA GLN A 193 8.22 23.75 7.35
C GLN A 193 9.40 22.99 7.95
N THR A 194 9.16 22.19 9.00
CA THR A 194 10.19 21.45 9.72
C THR A 194 10.83 20.38 8.83
N THR A 195 10.03 19.59 8.12
CA THR A 195 10.53 18.54 7.21
C THR A 195 11.22 19.14 5.98
N PHE A 196 10.71 20.27 5.45
CA PHE A 196 11.36 21.00 4.35
C PHE A 196 12.74 21.51 4.76
N SER A 197 12.86 22.18 5.91
CA SER A 197 14.13 22.70 6.43
C SER A 197 15.12 21.57 6.73
N SER A 198 14.66 20.45 7.27
CA SER A 198 15.50 19.26 7.51
C SER A 198 16.10 18.69 6.21
N ARG A 199 15.29 18.58 5.15
CA ARG A 199 15.76 18.09 3.84
C ARG A 199 16.73 19.07 3.19
N LEU A 200 16.51 20.40 3.30
CA LEU A 200 17.47 21.40 2.84
C LEU A 200 18.79 21.33 3.61
N ALA A 201 18.73 21.13 4.93
CA ALA A 201 19.94 20.95 5.74
C ALA A 201 20.77 19.72 5.29
N SER A 202 20.10 18.63 4.91
CA SER A 202 20.76 17.46 4.32
C SER A 202 21.47 17.78 3.00
N LEU A 203 20.82 18.55 2.09
CA LEU A 203 21.47 18.97 0.85
C LEU A 203 22.65 19.93 1.10
N LEU A 204 22.51 20.84 2.07
CA LEU A 204 23.61 21.72 2.47
C LEU A 204 24.80 20.93 3.02
N GLN A 205 24.57 19.94 3.88
CA GLN A 205 25.60 19.08 4.43
C GLN A 205 26.33 18.29 3.34
N LYS A 206 25.61 17.87 2.30
CA LYS A 206 26.18 17.20 1.12
C LYS A 206 26.90 18.16 0.16
N GLY A 207 26.89 19.48 0.42
CA GLY A 207 27.49 20.50 -0.45
C GLY A 207 26.71 20.74 -1.75
N LEU A 208 25.46 20.32 -1.82
CA LEU A 208 24.56 20.50 -2.99
C LEU A 208 23.79 21.82 -2.96
N LEU A 209 23.82 22.52 -1.83
CA LEU A 209 23.26 23.87 -1.64
C LEU A 209 24.25 24.77 -0.91
N THR A 210 24.09 26.07 -1.09
CA THR A 210 24.72 27.11 -0.25
C THR A 210 23.75 27.54 0.86
N ALA A 211 24.28 28.08 1.97
CA ALA A 211 23.44 28.65 3.06
C ALA A 211 22.52 29.79 2.57
N LYS A 212 22.96 30.55 1.56
CA LYS A 212 22.12 31.58 0.94
C LYS A 212 20.92 30.99 0.21
N GLN A 213 21.14 29.93 -0.57
CA GLN A 213 20.05 29.23 -1.27
C GLN A 213 19.08 28.60 -0.28
N GLN A 214 19.59 27.96 0.79
CA GLN A 214 18.73 27.40 1.84
C GLN A 214 17.78 28.48 2.40
N SER A 215 18.32 29.63 2.85
CA SER A 215 17.47 30.70 3.38
C SER A 215 16.47 31.25 2.36
N GLN A 216 16.83 31.30 1.08
CA GLN A 216 15.93 31.72 0.01
C GLN A 216 14.79 30.72 -0.20
N TYR A 217 15.08 29.42 -0.25
CA TYR A 217 14.06 28.39 -0.41
C TYR A 217 13.14 28.28 0.81
N GLU A 218 13.67 28.43 2.04
CA GLU A 218 12.85 28.48 3.26
C GLU A 218 11.86 29.66 3.22
N ALA A 219 12.31 30.85 2.80
CA ALA A 219 11.44 32.02 2.66
C ALA A 219 10.38 31.83 1.55
N GLN A 220 10.73 31.19 0.44
CA GLN A 220 9.78 30.86 -0.63
C GLN A 220 8.74 29.83 -0.16
N ASN A 221 9.16 28.76 0.50
CA ASN A 221 8.28 27.77 1.07
C ASN A 221 7.27 28.42 2.04
N GLN A 222 7.74 29.21 2.99
CA GLN A 222 6.89 29.96 3.93
C GLN A 222 5.87 30.85 3.20
N SER A 223 6.31 31.55 2.14
CA SER A 223 5.41 32.42 1.36
C SER A 223 4.34 31.62 0.62
N LEU A 224 4.70 30.49 -0.01
CA LEU A 224 3.77 29.63 -0.75
C LEU A 224 2.78 28.94 0.19
N LEU A 225 3.24 28.42 1.32
CA LEU A 225 2.36 27.81 2.32
C LEU A 225 1.31 28.81 2.82
N SER A 226 1.72 30.07 3.09
CA SER A 226 0.83 31.08 3.64
C SER A 226 -0.10 31.73 2.61
N LYS A 227 0.34 31.89 1.34
CA LYS A 227 -0.38 32.66 0.32
C LYS A 227 -1.08 31.81 -0.73
N SER A 228 -0.67 30.55 -0.91
CA SER A 228 -1.23 29.65 -1.90
C SER A 228 -1.91 28.45 -1.24
N VAL A 229 -1.18 27.68 -0.41
CA VAL A 229 -1.70 26.42 0.13
C VAL A 229 -2.78 26.64 1.19
N LEU A 230 -2.52 27.49 2.21
CA LEU A 230 -3.50 27.76 3.26
C LEU A 230 -4.83 28.31 2.73
N PRO A 231 -4.86 29.34 1.85
CA PRO A 231 -6.12 29.80 1.27
C PRO A 231 -6.83 28.74 0.43
N ALA A 232 -6.08 27.89 -0.28
CA ALA A 232 -6.66 26.80 -1.05
C ALA A 232 -7.33 25.74 -0.14
N TRP A 233 -6.70 25.37 0.99
CA TRP A 233 -7.29 24.46 1.99
C TRP A 233 -8.53 25.07 2.66
N GLN A 234 -8.56 26.37 2.92
CA GLN A 234 -9.75 27.06 3.41
C GLN A 234 -10.88 27.00 2.36
N LEU A 235 -10.56 27.26 1.09
CA LEU A 235 -11.52 27.16 -0.01
C LEU A 235 -12.06 25.71 -0.13
N LEU A 236 -11.20 24.69 0.00
CA LEU A 236 -11.59 23.29 -0.03
C LEU A 236 -12.58 22.95 1.10
N ALA A 237 -12.27 23.39 2.33
CA ALA A 237 -13.14 23.20 3.48
C ALA A 237 -14.51 23.87 3.30
N ASP A 238 -14.52 25.11 2.83
CA ASP A 238 -15.77 25.86 2.61
C ASP A 238 -16.60 25.24 1.48
N GLY A 239 -15.96 24.76 0.41
CA GLY A 239 -16.61 24.06 -0.70
C GLY A 239 -17.25 22.75 -0.27
N LEU A 240 -16.55 21.93 0.52
CA LEU A 240 -17.09 20.69 1.09
C LEU A 240 -18.30 20.95 2.00
N GLU A 241 -18.24 21.99 2.85
CA GLU A 241 -19.39 22.37 3.68
C GLU A 241 -20.59 22.80 2.85
N GLN A 242 -20.39 23.59 1.80
CA GLN A 242 -21.47 24.01 0.89
C GLN A 242 -22.12 22.83 0.19
N LEU A 243 -21.35 21.80 -0.18
CA LEU A 243 -21.85 20.61 -0.83
C LEU A 243 -22.45 19.59 0.15
N SER A 244 -22.21 19.69 1.45
CA SER A 244 -22.54 18.66 2.45
C SER A 244 -24.01 18.25 2.46
N ASP A 245 -24.94 19.19 2.21
CA ASP A 245 -26.39 18.91 2.19
C ASP A 245 -26.87 18.23 0.90
N THR A 246 -25.98 18.04 -0.08
CA THR A 246 -26.32 17.38 -1.35
C THR A 246 -26.08 15.87 -1.32
N GLY A 247 -25.37 15.36 -0.31
CA GLY A 247 -25.18 13.92 -0.11
C GLY A 247 -26.51 13.20 0.11
N ARG A 248 -26.83 12.27 -0.79
CA ARG A 248 -28.13 11.59 -0.80
C ARG A 248 -28.07 10.13 -0.40
N THR A 249 -26.89 9.53 -0.43
CA THR A 249 -26.73 8.09 -0.23
C THR A 249 -25.99 7.84 1.07
N ARG A 250 -26.67 7.25 2.04
CA ARG A 250 -26.08 6.74 3.27
C ARG A 250 -25.78 5.25 3.10
N GLY A 251 -24.68 4.77 3.70
CA GLY A 251 -24.31 3.37 3.67
C GLY A 251 -23.33 3.02 2.54
N GLY A 252 -23.32 1.74 2.11
CA GLY A 252 -22.34 1.22 1.17
C GLY A 252 -22.59 1.58 -0.30
N LEU A 253 -21.61 1.26 -1.14
CA LEU A 253 -21.68 1.46 -2.60
C LEU A 253 -22.87 0.74 -3.23
N SER A 254 -23.32 -0.39 -2.66
CA SER A 254 -24.50 -1.15 -3.12
C SER A 254 -25.80 -0.32 -3.22
N GLN A 255 -25.87 0.80 -2.53
CA GLN A 255 -27.03 1.71 -2.56
C GLN A 255 -26.93 2.78 -3.67
N LYS A 256 -25.77 2.90 -4.33
CA LYS A 256 -25.57 3.79 -5.47
C LYS A 256 -25.95 3.08 -6.78
N PRO A 257 -26.44 3.80 -7.82
CA PRO A 257 -26.57 3.21 -9.16
C PRO A 257 -25.26 2.55 -9.56
N ASP A 258 -25.26 1.39 -10.19
CA ASP A 258 -24.04 0.65 -10.60
C ASP A 258 -22.96 0.45 -9.52
N GLY A 259 -23.27 0.78 -8.26
CA GLY A 259 -22.31 0.73 -7.15
C GLY A 259 -21.78 -0.67 -6.85
N ARG A 260 -22.59 -1.72 -7.10
CA ARG A 260 -22.13 -3.11 -6.99
C ARG A 260 -21.11 -3.47 -8.07
N GLN A 261 -21.31 -2.96 -9.29
CA GLN A 261 -20.42 -3.18 -10.42
C GLN A 261 -19.08 -2.45 -10.17
N TYR A 262 -19.16 -1.20 -9.73
CA TYR A 262 -17.98 -0.44 -9.33
C TYR A 262 -17.21 -1.15 -8.20
N TYR A 263 -17.91 -1.59 -7.16
CA TYR A 263 -17.27 -2.31 -6.06
C TYR A 263 -16.61 -3.62 -6.51
N ALA A 264 -17.26 -4.38 -7.40
CA ALA A 264 -16.67 -5.59 -7.95
C ALA A 264 -15.39 -5.32 -8.77
N TRP A 265 -15.38 -4.22 -9.55
CA TRP A 265 -14.18 -3.73 -10.22
C TRP A 265 -13.08 -3.34 -9.21
N LEU A 266 -13.44 -2.54 -8.20
CA LEU A 266 -12.52 -2.09 -7.15
C LEU A 266 -11.89 -3.26 -6.39
N VAL A 267 -12.66 -4.29 -6.05
CA VAL A 267 -12.14 -5.50 -5.40
C VAL A 267 -11.16 -6.25 -6.30
N LYS A 268 -11.47 -6.39 -7.59
CA LYS A 268 -10.57 -7.02 -8.57
C LYS A 268 -9.28 -6.21 -8.72
N GLU A 269 -9.39 -4.89 -8.81
CA GLU A 269 -8.25 -3.95 -8.89
C GLU A 269 -7.36 -4.06 -7.65
N SER A 270 -7.95 -3.93 -6.45
CA SER A 270 -7.23 -3.95 -5.17
C SER A 270 -6.58 -5.30 -4.87
N THR A 271 -7.27 -6.40 -5.16
CA THR A 271 -6.81 -7.73 -4.73
C THR A 271 -6.03 -8.50 -5.78
N GLY A 272 -6.20 -8.17 -7.07
CA GLY A 272 -5.67 -8.98 -8.17
C GLY A 272 -6.26 -10.39 -8.24
N SER A 273 -7.36 -10.68 -7.53
CA SER A 273 -8.06 -11.96 -7.56
C SER A 273 -9.08 -12.00 -8.70
N SER A 274 -9.18 -13.14 -9.37
CA SER A 274 -10.17 -13.39 -10.42
C SER A 274 -11.47 -14.03 -9.91
N LEU A 275 -11.62 -14.19 -8.59
CA LEU A 275 -12.81 -14.76 -7.97
C LEU A 275 -14.00 -13.79 -8.06
N SER A 276 -15.20 -14.33 -8.31
CA SER A 276 -16.42 -13.52 -8.21
C SER A 276 -16.70 -13.12 -6.76
N MET A 277 -17.54 -12.11 -6.54
CA MET A 277 -17.93 -11.65 -5.20
C MET A 277 -18.51 -12.79 -4.36
N ASP A 278 -19.37 -13.64 -4.95
CA ASP A 278 -19.94 -14.80 -4.25
C ASP A 278 -18.87 -15.85 -3.88
N GLN A 279 -17.91 -16.08 -4.77
CA GLN A 279 -16.78 -16.99 -4.49
C GLN A 279 -15.88 -16.45 -3.38
N LEU A 280 -15.59 -15.14 -3.38
CA LEU A 280 -14.84 -14.49 -2.32
C LEU A 280 -15.57 -14.56 -0.98
N TYR A 281 -16.85 -14.24 -0.97
CA TYR A 281 -17.67 -14.30 0.25
C TYR A 281 -17.68 -15.71 0.86
N LEU A 282 -17.91 -16.73 0.05
CA LEU A 282 -17.88 -18.14 0.48
C LEU A 282 -16.49 -18.57 0.96
N LEU A 283 -15.43 -18.13 0.29
CA LEU A 283 -14.05 -18.40 0.69
C LEU A 283 -13.76 -17.81 2.07
N LEU A 284 -14.11 -16.54 2.27
CA LEU A 284 -13.93 -15.83 3.54
C LEU A 284 -14.74 -16.47 4.67
N GLN A 285 -16.01 -16.81 4.44
CA GLN A 285 -16.83 -17.50 5.44
C GLN A 285 -16.22 -18.86 5.84
N LYS A 286 -15.82 -19.66 4.85
CA LYS A 286 -15.20 -20.95 5.10
C LYS A 286 -13.88 -20.81 5.89
N GLN A 287 -13.07 -19.83 5.54
CA GLN A 287 -11.82 -19.57 6.23
C GLN A 287 -12.06 -19.06 7.65
N PHE A 288 -13.05 -18.20 7.87
CA PHE A 288 -13.43 -17.74 9.21
C PHE A 288 -13.82 -18.91 10.11
N GLN A 289 -14.71 -19.79 9.64
CA GLN A 289 -15.14 -20.97 10.40
C GLN A 289 -13.95 -21.91 10.71
N LYS A 290 -13.04 -22.09 9.74
CA LYS A 290 -11.85 -22.91 9.93
C LYS A 290 -10.95 -22.31 11.01
N THR A 291 -10.58 -21.05 10.90
CA THR A 291 -9.69 -20.37 11.87
C THR A 291 -10.32 -20.31 13.27
N TYR A 292 -11.63 -20.07 13.36
CA TYR A 292 -12.36 -20.10 14.64
C TYR A 292 -12.31 -21.48 15.32
N LYS A 293 -12.47 -22.55 14.53
CA LYS A 293 -12.35 -23.92 15.04
C LYS A 293 -10.92 -24.21 15.49
N GLU A 294 -9.93 -23.83 14.73
CA GLU A 294 -8.51 -23.98 15.07
C GLU A 294 -8.15 -23.21 16.34
N MET A 295 -8.62 -21.97 16.48
CA MET A 295 -8.42 -21.16 17.68
C MET A 295 -9.02 -21.83 18.93
N LYS A 296 -10.22 -22.39 18.84
CA LYS A 296 -10.81 -23.17 19.94
C LYS A 296 -9.96 -24.38 20.34
N GLN A 297 -9.39 -25.10 19.37
CA GLN A 297 -8.49 -26.21 19.62
C GLN A 297 -7.21 -25.75 20.32
N THR A 298 -6.61 -24.64 19.87
CA THR A 298 -5.41 -24.04 20.47
C THR A 298 -5.69 -23.63 21.92
N LEU A 299 -6.85 -23.00 22.18
CA LEU A 299 -7.28 -22.62 23.54
C LEU A 299 -7.44 -23.84 24.45
N THR A 300 -8.09 -24.91 23.97
CA THR A 300 -8.25 -26.16 24.73
C THR A 300 -6.89 -26.77 25.06
N THR A 301 -6.00 -26.85 24.09
CA THR A 301 -4.63 -27.38 24.29
C THR A 301 -3.85 -26.55 25.32
N TYR A 302 -3.96 -25.23 25.26
CA TYR A 302 -3.33 -24.35 26.24
C TYR A 302 -3.87 -24.58 27.65
N GLN A 303 -5.19 -24.68 27.82
CA GLN A 303 -5.83 -24.95 29.10
C GLN A 303 -5.45 -26.32 29.69
N GLU A 304 -5.40 -27.36 28.85
CA GLU A 304 -4.96 -28.71 29.28
C GLU A 304 -3.52 -28.72 29.75
N LEU A 305 -2.64 -27.94 29.16
CA LEU A 305 -1.23 -27.87 29.50
C LEU A 305 -0.94 -27.03 30.75
N THR A 306 -1.61 -25.88 30.86
CA THR A 306 -1.27 -24.89 31.89
C THR A 306 -2.24 -24.90 33.07
N GLY A 307 -3.41 -25.49 32.91
CA GLY A 307 -4.52 -25.43 33.87
C GLY A 307 -5.17 -24.04 33.99
N GLY A 308 -4.82 -23.09 33.13
CA GLY A 308 -5.28 -21.70 33.19
C GLY A 308 -5.86 -21.19 31.85
N THR A 309 -6.41 -19.98 31.88
CA THR A 309 -6.82 -19.25 30.67
C THR A 309 -5.60 -18.51 30.10
N PRO A 310 -5.47 -18.38 28.76
CA PRO A 310 -4.41 -17.59 28.16
C PRO A 310 -4.48 -16.12 28.61
N ASP A 311 -3.36 -15.59 29.04
CA ASP A 311 -3.14 -14.16 29.22
C ASP A 311 -2.11 -13.73 28.16
N LEU A 312 -2.52 -12.87 27.23
CA LEU A 312 -1.69 -12.44 26.12
C LEU A 312 -0.86 -11.20 26.46
N ALA A 313 -1.29 -10.40 27.44
CA ALA A 313 -0.60 -9.18 27.83
C ALA A 313 0.84 -9.43 28.32
N PRO A 314 1.12 -10.36 29.26
CA PRO A 314 2.48 -10.60 29.71
C PRO A 314 3.43 -11.08 28.60
N VAL A 315 2.92 -11.77 27.58
CA VAL A 315 3.72 -12.25 26.45
C VAL A 315 4.12 -11.09 25.54
N ASN A 316 3.21 -10.14 25.35
CA ASN A 316 3.49 -8.94 24.58
C ASN A 316 4.44 -8.01 25.35
N ASP A 317 4.11 -7.67 26.59
CA ASP A 317 4.87 -6.73 27.42
C ASP A 317 6.25 -7.26 27.82
N GLY A 318 6.40 -8.58 27.92
CA GLY A 318 7.64 -9.27 28.25
C GLY A 318 8.46 -9.74 27.04
N PHE A 319 8.13 -9.33 25.83
CA PHE A 319 8.85 -9.78 24.65
C PHE A 319 10.33 -9.29 24.67
N PRO A 320 11.31 -10.19 24.44
CA PRO A 320 12.73 -9.88 24.69
C PRO A 320 13.36 -8.83 23.77
N LEU A 321 12.75 -8.58 22.59
CA LEU A 321 13.25 -7.64 21.61
C LEU A 321 12.33 -6.41 21.54
N SER A 322 12.90 -5.23 21.83
CA SER A 322 12.18 -3.95 21.80
C SER A 322 12.85 -2.90 20.92
N ASP A 323 14.13 -3.08 20.58
CA ASP A 323 14.83 -2.19 19.65
C ASP A 323 14.49 -2.57 18.22
N PRO A 324 13.92 -1.65 17.40
CA PRO A 324 13.51 -1.96 16.04
C PRO A 324 14.66 -2.45 15.13
N THR A 325 15.88 -1.95 15.32
CA THR A 325 17.04 -2.41 14.56
C THR A 325 17.40 -3.85 14.90
N ALA A 326 17.40 -4.20 16.21
CA ALA A 326 17.66 -5.57 16.66
C ALA A 326 16.55 -6.52 16.18
N ILE A 327 15.30 -6.07 16.11
CA ILE A 327 14.18 -6.85 15.54
C ILE A 327 14.43 -7.14 14.06
N LEU A 328 14.80 -6.14 13.25
CA LEU A 328 15.09 -6.36 11.84
C LEU A 328 16.27 -7.31 11.62
N GLU A 329 17.32 -7.23 12.44
CA GLU A 329 18.46 -8.16 12.39
C GLU A 329 18.04 -9.59 12.73
N ASP A 330 17.21 -9.78 13.77
CA ASP A 330 16.68 -11.10 14.14
C ASP A 330 15.83 -11.69 13.01
N LEU A 331 14.91 -10.91 12.45
CA LEU A 331 14.08 -11.32 11.32
C LEU A 331 14.90 -11.71 10.09
N GLN A 332 15.93 -10.94 9.74
CA GLN A 332 16.87 -11.27 8.66
C GLN A 332 17.60 -12.59 8.90
N ASN A 333 17.98 -12.88 10.14
CA ASN A 333 18.65 -14.12 10.48
C ASN A 333 17.71 -15.32 10.36
N ARG A 334 16.47 -15.20 10.86
CA ARG A 334 15.49 -16.31 10.86
C ARG A 334 14.98 -16.65 9.47
N MET A 335 14.84 -15.65 8.58
CA MET A 335 14.33 -15.90 7.24
C MET A 335 15.29 -16.65 6.30
N GLN A 336 16.59 -16.74 6.61
CA GLN A 336 17.65 -17.21 5.69
C GLN A 336 17.41 -18.60 5.12
N GLN A 337 16.75 -19.49 5.86
CA GLN A 337 16.51 -20.86 5.40
C GLN A 337 15.43 -20.94 4.31
N ASP A 338 14.40 -20.12 4.43
CA ASP A 338 13.18 -20.22 3.64
C ASP A 338 13.03 -19.15 2.55
N PHE A 339 13.90 -18.12 2.59
CA PHE A 339 13.85 -17.02 1.63
C PHE A 339 15.19 -16.88 0.88
N PRO A 340 15.17 -16.53 -0.43
CA PRO A 340 16.40 -16.37 -1.20
C PRO A 340 17.21 -15.16 -0.73
N ALA A 341 18.54 -15.30 -0.72
CA ALA A 341 19.42 -14.24 -0.25
C ALA A 341 19.48 -13.07 -1.23
N LEU A 342 19.42 -11.82 -0.73
CA LEU A 342 19.68 -10.63 -1.56
C LEU A 342 21.09 -10.62 -2.13
N ALA A 343 22.05 -11.21 -1.41
CA ALA A 343 23.44 -11.36 -1.86
C ALA A 343 23.60 -12.18 -3.15
N ASP A 344 22.61 -12.99 -3.52
CA ASP A 344 22.60 -13.70 -4.80
C ASP A 344 22.39 -12.74 -6.00
N LEU A 345 21.83 -11.55 -5.76
CA LEU A 345 21.49 -10.56 -6.79
C LEU A 345 22.38 -9.32 -6.79
N THR A 346 22.96 -8.97 -5.66
CA THR A 346 23.81 -7.77 -5.52
C THR A 346 24.93 -7.97 -4.50
N ALA A 347 26.08 -7.39 -4.79
CA ALA A 347 27.18 -7.30 -3.82
C ALA A 347 27.07 -6.07 -2.88
N GLN A 348 26.11 -5.18 -3.13
CA GLN A 348 25.88 -4.01 -2.29
C GLN A 348 25.04 -4.39 -1.07
N THR A 349 25.31 -3.75 0.05
CA THR A 349 24.52 -3.92 1.27
C THR A 349 23.23 -3.11 1.17
N VAL A 350 22.11 -3.76 1.35
CA VAL A 350 20.79 -3.10 1.52
C VAL A 350 20.76 -2.53 2.93
N GLN A 351 20.65 -1.22 3.03
CA GLN A 351 20.55 -0.50 4.30
C GLN A 351 19.09 -0.16 4.59
N CYS A 352 18.71 -0.15 5.86
CA CYS A 352 17.42 0.29 6.32
C CYS A 352 17.60 1.21 7.54
N ASP A 353 17.19 2.46 7.38
CA ASP A 353 17.12 3.43 8.47
C ASP A 353 15.71 3.37 9.08
N ILE A 354 15.65 3.27 10.41
CA ILE A 354 14.39 3.40 11.14
C ILE A 354 14.29 4.82 11.65
N GLN A 355 13.18 5.46 11.36
CA GLN A 355 12.92 6.84 11.74
C GLN A 355 11.53 6.96 12.34
N ASP A 356 11.40 7.81 13.35
CA ASP A 356 10.08 8.13 13.89
C ASP A 356 9.32 9.05 12.92
N VAL A 357 8.00 8.91 12.91
CA VAL A 357 7.11 9.86 12.22
C VAL A 357 7.22 11.22 12.92
N ASP A 358 7.22 12.31 12.14
CA ASP A 358 7.18 13.66 12.72
C ASP A 358 5.91 13.81 13.58
N ALA A 359 6.04 14.42 14.78
CA ALA A 359 4.93 14.55 15.73
C ALA A 359 3.69 15.24 15.14
N GLY A 360 3.87 16.13 14.17
CA GLY A 360 2.76 16.79 13.45
C GLY A 360 2.04 15.88 12.46
N LEU A 361 2.61 14.72 12.13
CA LEU A 361 2.07 13.73 11.18
C LEU A 361 1.46 12.51 11.86
N GLU A 362 1.72 12.29 13.16
CA GLU A 362 1.32 11.07 13.87
C GLU A 362 -0.20 10.80 13.79
N ALA A 363 -1.03 11.84 13.90
CA ALA A 363 -2.49 11.71 13.82
C ALA A 363 -3.02 11.26 12.45
N TYR A 364 -2.19 11.35 11.41
CA TYR A 364 -2.54 11.08 10.01
C TYR A 364 -1.78 9.89 9.43
N SER A 365 -0.87 9.28 10.21
CA SER A 365 0.03 8.22 9.74
C SER A 365 -0.36 6.86 10.31
N SER A 366 -0.12 5.81 9.52
CA SER A 366 -0.20 4.41 9.96
C SER A 366 0.77 4.15 11.12
N PRO A 367 0.56 3.07 11.90
CA PRO A 367 1.46 2.69 13.01
C PRO A 367 2.92 2.51 12.58
N ALA A 368 3.15 1.91 11.45
CA ALA A 368 4.44 1.91 10.75
C ALA A 368 4.22 1.80 9.25
N PHE A 369 5.20 2.21 8.47
CA PHE A 369 5.18 2.05 7.02
C PHE A 369 6.58 2.07 6.42
N TYR A 370 6.76 1.24 5.41
CA TYR A 370 7.96 1.21 4.60
C TYR A 370 7.91 2.27 3.52
N MET A 371 8.92 3.13 3.47
CA MET A 371 9.11 4.10 2.40
C MET A 371 9.74 3.39 1.19
N ILE A 372 8.95 3.15 0.14
CA ILE A 372 9.44 2.52 -1.09
C ILE A 372 10.53 3.42 -1.70
N PRO A 373 11.77 2.93 -1.87
CA PRO A 373 12.83 3.74 -2.45
C PRO A 373 12.64 3.91 -3.96
N PRO A 374 13.22 4.97 -4.55
CA PRO A 374 13.25 5.11 -6.00
C PRO A 374 13.88 3.89 -6.68
N ILE A 375 13.38 3.55 -7.87
CA ILE A 375 13.81 2.37 -8.63
C ILE A 375 15.30 2.38 -9.03
N ASP A 376 15.94 3.54 -8.99
CA ASP A 376 17.37 3.77 -9.24
C ASP A 376 18.20 3.99 -7.96
N ALA A 377 17.59 3.86 -6.75
CA ALA A 377 18.23 4.04 -5.45
C ALA A 377 17.84 2.97 -4.41
N LEU A 378 17.71 1.71 -4.82
CA LEU A 378 17.17 0.59 -4.05
C LEU A 378 17.95 0.21 -2.77
N MET A 379 19.19 0.68 -2.63
CA MET A 379 20.05 0.25 -1.51
C MET A 379 19.83 1.05 -0.23
N GLN A 380 19.12 2.17 -0.29
CA GLN A 380 18.81 3.02 0.86
C GLN A 380 17.30 2.94 1.13
N ASN A 381 16.94 2.38 2.25
CA ASN A 381 15.56 2.12 2.62
C ASN A 381 15.23 2.80 3.95
N THR A 382 13.98 3.14 4.15
CA THR A 382 13.51 3.75 5.40
C THR A 382 12.20 3.11 5.83
N ILE A 383 12.11 2.78 7.12
CA ILE A 383 10.84 2.44 7.78
C ILE A 383 10.51 3.56 8.76
N ARG A 384 9.30 4.10 8.66
CA ARG A 384 8.77 5.09 9.60
C ARG A 384 7.97 4.36 10.68
N ILE A 385 8.15 4.76 11.94
CA ILE A 385 7.38 4.24 13.08
C ILE A 385 6.63 5.39 13.74
N ASN A 386 5.32 5.26 13.84
CA ASN A 386 4.45 6.18 14.54
C ASN A 386 4.37 5.77 16.02
N ARG A 387 5.13 6.43 16.88
CA ARG A 387 5.23 6.08 18.29
C ARG A 387 3.94 6.28 19.09
N SER A 388 3.03 7.10 18.58
CA SER A 388 1.74 7.34 19.24
C SER A 388 0.73 6.20 19.05
N SER A 389 0.92 5.37 18.04
CA SER A 389 -0.04 4.31 17.64
C SER A 389 0.57 2.92 17.50
N THR A 390 1.90 2.78 17.50
CA THR A 390 2.57 1.47 17.42
C THR A 390 2.67 0.87 18.80
N ALA A 391 2.16 -0.36 18.98
CA ALA A 391 2.39 -1.13 20.19
C ALA A 391 3.81 -1.71 20.22
N ASP A 392 4.28 -2.01 21.41
CA ASP A 392 5.57 -2.68 21.63
C ASP A 392 5.43 -4.23 21.55
N GLY A 393 6.50 -4.94 21.82
CA GLY A 393 6.50 -6.38 21.97
C GLY A 393 6.28 -7.15 20.66
N ILE A 394 5.43 -8.18 20.70
CA ILE A 394 5.15 -9.04 19.55
C ILE A 394 4.49 -8.24 18.42
N GLU A 395 3.66 -7.26 18.74
CA GLU A 395 3.00 -6.43 17.73
C GLU A 395 4.03 -5.61 16.95
N LEU A 396 4.99 -4.98 17.61
CA LEU A 396 6.10 -4.30 16.93
C LEU A 396 6.93 -5.28 16.08
N TYR A 397 7.22 -6.48 16.62
CA TYR A 397 7.99 -7.51 15.93
C TYR A 397 7.30 -7.94 14.62
N THR A 398 6.00 -8.23 14.68
CA THR A 398 5.23 -8.66 13.50
C THR A 398 4.97 -7.52 12.53
N THR A 399 4.82 -6.29 13.01
CA THR A 399 4.75 -5.09 12.17
C THR A 399 6.06 -4.87 11.41
N LEU A 400 7.21 -5.01 12.06
CA LEU A 400 8.50 -4.90 11.39
C LEU A 400 8.79 -6.08 10.45
N ALA A 401 8.18 -7.23 10.67
CA ALA A 401 8.19 -8.32 9.69
C ALA A 401 7.37 -7.97 8.44
N HIS A 402 6.23 -7.30 8.62
CA HIS A 402 5.39 -6.81 7.54
C HIS A 402 6.09 -5.72 6.72
N GLU A 403 6.63 -4.69 7.37
CA GLU A 403 7.25 -3.53 6.70
C GLU A 403 8.68 -3.82 6.20
N GLY A 404 9.43 -4.65 6.92
CA GLY A 404 10.85 -4.89 6.69
C GLY A 404 11.16 -6.26 6.09
N TYR A 405 11.60 -7.19 6.96
CA TYR A 405 12.04 -8.53 6.60
C TYR A 405 11.18 -9.62 7.23
N PRO A 406 10.64 -10.55 6.42
CA PRO A 406 10.74 -10.69 4.96
C PRO A 406 9.61 -9.99 4.18
N GLY A 407 9.01 -8.91 4.69
CA GLY A 407 7.86 -8.21 4.14
C GLY A 407 8.19 -7.24 2.99
N HIS A 408 7.60 -6.02 3.07
CA HIS A 408 7.62 -5.03 1.99
C HIS A 408 9.02 -4.63 1.51
N LEU A 409 9.93 -4.28 2.42
CA LEU A 409 11.30 -3.89 2.06
C LEU A 409 11.99 -5.00 1.27
N TYR A 410 11.98 -6.21 1.82
CA TYR A 410 12.64 -7.34 1.20
C TYR A 410 12.02 -7.70 -0.16
N GLN A 411 10.68 -7.74 -0.26
CA GLN A 411 9.96 -8.00 -1.50
C GLN A 411 10.31 -6.97 -2.57
N THR A 412 10.25 -5.68 -2.23
CA THR A 412 10.49 -4.57 -3.17
C THR A 412 11.92 -4.60 -3.71
N VAL A 413 12.91 -4.73 -2.84
CA VAL A 413 14.32 -4.76 -3.23
C VAL A 413 14.61 -6.00 -4.08
N TYR A 414 14.20 -7.19 -3.62
CA TYR A 414 14.46 -8.43 -4.33
C TYR A 414 13.85 -8.43 -5.73
N SER A 415 12.56 -8.14 -5.85
CA SER A 415 11.86 -8.12 -7.12
C SER A 415 12.40 -7.05 -8.09
N SER A 416 12.78 -5.89 -7.57
CA SER A 416 13.38 -4.83 -8.38
C SER A 416 14.74 -5.21 -8.93
N LEU A 417 15.60 -5.85 -8.13
CA LEU A 417 16.91 -6.35 -8.57
C LEU A 417 16.76 -7.43 -9.65
N VAL A 418 15.78 -8.32 -9.52
CA VAL A 418 15.46 -9.31 -10.58
C VAL A 418 15.05 -8.61 -11.88
N CYS A 419 14.21 -7.58 -11.81
CA CYS A 419 13.81 -6.80 -12.99
C CYS A 419 15.01 -6.13 -13.68
N ASP A 420 16.02 -5.68 -12.93
CA ASP A 420 17.26 -5.11 -13.49
C ASP A 420 18.04 -6.16 -14.29
N THR A 421 18.13 -7.39 -13.79
CA THR A 421 18.81 -8.49 -14.52
C THR A 421 18.12 -8.85 -15.82
N GLN A 422 16.80 -8.65 -15.89
CA GLN A 422 15.96 -8.95 -17.05
C GLN A 422 15.83 -7.77 -18.03
N THR A 423 16.36 -6.60 -17.68
CA THR A 423 16.25 -5.35 -18.47
C THR A 423 14.81 -4.93 -18.80
N LEU A 424 13.89 -5.19 -17.88
CA LEU A 424 12.46 -4.87 -17.99
C LEU A 424 12.01 -3.85 -16.92
N PRO A 425 12.49 -2.59 -16.98
CA PRO A 425 12.26 -1.59 -15.93
C PRO A 425 10.78 -1.27 -15.70
N ILE A 426 9.92 -1.47 -16.71
CA ILE A 426 8.48 -1.22 -16.59
C ILE A 426 7.84 -2.08 -15.49
N ARG A 427 8.35 -3.29 -15.23
CA ARG A 427 7.83 -4.16 -14.18
C ARG A 427 8.03 -3.60 -12.78
N LYS A 428 9.00 -2.71 -12.56
CA LYS A 428 9.20 -2.00 -11.30
C LYS A 428 8.09 -0.97 -11.00
N LEU A 429 7.33 -0.58 -12.02
CA LEU A 429 6.23 0.37 -11.90
C LEU A 429 4.87 -0.32 -11.70
N PHE A 430 4.82 -1.65 -11.76
CA PHE A 430 3.59 -2.38 -11.49
C PHE A 430 3.31 -2.42 -9.99
N SER A 431 2.07 -2.13 -9.65
CA SER A 431 1.54 -2.31 -8.31
C SER A 431 0.26 -3.13 -8.38
N TYR A 432 0.20 -4.18 -7.56
CA TYR A 432 -0.96 -5.04 -7.37
C TYR A 432 -1.16 -5.20 -5.88
N GLY A 433 -2.19 -4.55 -5.32
CA GLY A 433 -2.41 -4.49 -3.88
C GLY A 433 -2.39 -5.85 -3.19
N GLY A 434 -3.11 -6.83 -3.74
CA GLY A 434 -3.14 -8.18 -3.18
C GLY A 434 -1.81 -8.94 -3.27
N TYR A 435 -0.95 -8.65 -4.27
CA TYR A 435 0.40 -9.21 -4.31
C TYR A 435 1.30 -8.57 -3.24
N VAL A 436 1.25 -7.26 -3.10
CA VAL A 436 2.12 -6.50 -2.19
C VAL A 436 1.70 -6.72 -0.74
N GLU A 437 0.45 -6.41 -0.41
CA GLU A 437 -0.09 -6.54 0.95
C GLU A 437 -0.33 -7.99 1.36
N GLY A 438 -0.76 -8.82 0.40
CA GLY A 438 -0.93 -10.26 0.64
C GLY A 438 0.39 -10.98 0.95
N TRP A 439 1.51 -10.57 0.32
CA TRP A 439 2.84 -11.04 0.68
C TRP A 439 3.25 -10.56 2.07
N ALA A 440 3.11 -9.27 2.36
CA ALA A 440 3.48 -8.71 3.65
C ALA A 440 2.67 -9.35 4.80
N TYR A 441 1.35 -9.53 4.62
CA TYR A 441 0.53 -10.25 5.59
C TYR A 441 0.91 -11.74 5.70
N TYR A 442 1.28 -12.40 4.59
CA TYR A 442 1.78 -13.77 4.60
C TYR A 442 3.07 -13.90 5.43
N THR A 443 3.98 -12.94 5.31
CA THR A 443 5.22 -12.91 6.09
C THR A 443 5.01 -12.47 7.54
N GLU A 444 4.07 -11.56 7.81
CA GLU A 444 3.58 -11.25 9.15
C GLU A 444 3.08 -12.52 9.85
N ARG A 445 2.33 -13.37 9.15
CA ARG A 445 1.86 -14.64 9.70
C ARG A 445 3.00 -15.62 10.04
N ILE A 446 4.04 -15.68 9.22
CA ILE A 446 5.25 -16.48 9.51
C ILE A 446 6.00 -15.94 10.73
N SER A 447 6.04 -14.63 10.91
CA SER A 447 6.79 -14.01 12.00
C SER A 447 6.27 -14.34 13.40
N TYR A 448 5.02 -14.77 13.56
CA TYR A 448 4.53 -15.30 14.84
C TYR A 448 5.25 -16.60 15.24
N GLU A 449 5.69 -17.42 14.27
CA GLU A 449 6.51 -18.60 14.55
C GLU A 449 7.94 -18.17 14.98
N TYR A 450 8.49 -17.11 14.38
CA TYR A 450 9.76 -16.54 14.79
C TYR A 450 9.68 -15.91 16.18
N ALA A 451 8.60 -15.20 16.48
CA ALA A 451 8.36 -14.65 17.84
C ALA A 451 8.29 -15.74 18.90
N ALA A 452 7.67 -16.88 18.60
CA ALA A 452 7.65 -18.04 19.50
C ALA A 452 9.07 -18.61 19.76
N GLN A 453 9.93 -18.62 18.74
CA GLN A 453 11.33 -19.03 18.89
C GLN A 453 12.12 -18.04 19.75
N VAL A 454 11.94 -16.72 19.56
CA VAL A 454 12.55 -15.68 20.39
C VAL A 454 12.20 -15.88 21.87
N LEU A 455 10.93 -16.11 22.18
CA LEU A 455 10.47 -16.38 23.54
C LEU A 455 11.11 -17.66 24.12
N ALA A 456 11.16 -18.72 23.33
CA ALA A 456 11.77 -19.98 23.74
C ALA A 456 13.27 -19.87 24.05
N GLU A 457 14.01 -19.09 23.26
CA GLU A 457 15.44 -18.83 23.44
C GLU A 457 15.71 -18.00 24.69
N ALA A 458 14.86 -17.02 25.00
CA ALA A 458 14.99 -16.16 26.17
C ALA A 458 14.75 -16.92 27.48
N GLU A 459 13.81 -17.88 27.52
CA GLU A 459 13.49 -18.66 28.70
C GLU A 459 14.51 -19.76 29.03
N GLY A 460 15.41 -20.09 28.11
CA GLY A 460 16.53 -21.02 28.35
C GLY A 460 16.14 -22.48 28.59
N SER A 461 14.86 -22.86 28.39
CA SER A 461 14.40 -24.25 28.57
C SER A 461 13.33 -24.66 27.53
N LEU A 462 13.53 -25.82 26.93
CA LEU A 462 12.57 -26.46 26.02
C LEU A 462 11.20 -26.77 26.66
N GLY A 463 11.10 -26.76 27.98
CA GLY A 463 9.86 -27.08 28.70
C GLY A 463 8.85 -25.93 28.78
N SER A 464 9.30 -24.68 28.79
CA SER A 464 8.45 -23.47 28.84
C SER A 464 8.12 -22.89 27.45
N SER A 465 8.80 -23.34 26.42
CA SER A 465 8.62 -22.83 25.05
C SER A 465 7.27 -23.18 24.40
N TYR A 466 6.66 -24.30 24.81
CA TYR A 466 5.41 -24.76 24.18
C TYR A 466 4.19 -23.90 24.50
N PRO A 467 3.94 -23.44 25.73
CA PRO A 467 2.91 -22.46 26.03
C PRO A 467 3.09 -21.14 25.28
N ALA A 468 4.33 -20.62 25.15
CA ALA A 468 4.62 -19.41 24.39
C ALA A 468 4.27 -19.56 22.91
N ALA A 469 4.60 -20.70 22.29
CA ALA A 469 4.23 -21.00 20.90
C ALA A 469 2.70 -21.03 20.70
N LEU A 470 1.95 -21.58 21.67
CA LEU A 470 0.47 -21.55 21.61
C LEU A 470 -0.08 -20.13 21.74
N LEU A 471 0.51 -19.28 22.58
CA LEU A 471 0.09 -17.89 22.74
C LEU A 471 0.36 -17.09 21.43
N CYS A 472 1.52 -17.24 20.82
CA CYS A 472 1.79 -16.65 19.49
C CYS A 472 0.81 -17.14 18.41
N THR A 473 0.47 -18.43 18.45
CA THR A 473 -0.54 -19.00 17.54
C THR A 473 -1.93 -18.38 17.77
N LEU A 474 -2.32 -18.17 19.04
CA LEU A 474 -3.60 -17.52 19.38
C LEU A 474 -3.64 -16.07 18.90
N LEU A 475 -2.57 -15.29 19.10
CA LEU A 475 -2.47 -13.91 18.58
C LEU A 475 -2.64 -13.89 17.06
N ALA A 476 -1.95 -14.76 16.38
CA ALA A 476 -2.04 -14.89 14.93
C ALA A 476 -3.44 -15.28 14.44
N GLN A 477 -4.10 -16.23 15.11
CA GLN A 477 -5.48 -16.64 14.79
C GLN A 477 -6.50 -15.54 15.10
N GLN A 478 -6.30 -14.79 16.17
CA GLN A 478 -7.13 -13.63 16.51
C GLN A 478 -7.02 -12.54 15.42
N ARG A 479 -5.80 -12.26 14.98
CA ARG A 479 -5.54 -11.31 13.88
C ARG A 479 -6.23 -11.75 12.58
N ASP A 480 -6.14 -13.03 12.21
CA ASP A 480 -6.81 -13.60 11.04
C ASP A 480 -8.34 -13.48 11.13
N LEU A 481 -8.93 -13.78 12.29
CA LEU A 481 -10.38 -13.66 12.48
C LEU A 481 -10.85 -12.22 12.37
N GLN A 482 -10.10 -11.28 12.94
CA GLN A 482 -10.44 -9.86 12.90
C GLN A 482 -10.43 -9.32 11.46
N ILE A 483 -9.35 -9.52 10.72
CA ILE A 483 -9.25 -9.00 9.36
C ILE A 483 -10.25 -9.71 8.41
N ASN A 484 -10.48 -11.01 8.61
CA ASN A 484 -11.48 -11.74 7.84
C ASN A 484 -12.90 -11.22 8.11
N LEU A 485 -13.23 -10.93 9.37
CA LEU A 485 -14.51 -10.30 9.72
C LEU A 485 -14.67 -8.97 8.98
N PHE A 486 -13.66 -8.12 8.98
CA PHE A 486 -13.70 -6.83 8.28
C PHE A 486 -13.91 -7.02 6.77
N CYS A 487 -13.25 -8.00 6.15
CA CYS A 487 -13.49 -8.35 4.75
C CYS A 487 -14.93 -8.83 4.47
N LEU A 488 -15.49 -9.64 5.36
CA LEU A 488 -16.88 -10.10 5.23
C LEU A 488 -17.89 -8.95 5.37
N LEU A 489 -17.63 -8.04 6.31
CA LEU A 489 -18.49 -6.87 6.53
C LEU A 489 -18.37 -5.85 5.38
N ASP A 490 -17.18 -5.67 4.82
CA ASP A 490 -16.93 -4.82 3.65
C ASP A 490 -17.76 -5.32 2.43
N LEU A 491 -17.67 -6.62 2.10
CA LEU A 491 -18.48 -7.24 1.06
C LEU A 491 -19.99 -7.13 1.36
N SER A 492 -20.38 -7.35 2.63
CA SER A 492 -21.78 -7.27 3.05
C SER A 492 -22.35 -5.86 2.84
N LEU A 493 -21.58 -4.83 3.19
CA LEU A 493 -21.97 -3.43 3.05
C LEU A 493 -22.01 -2.99 1.57
N HIS A 494 -20.90 -3.18 0.86
CA HIS A 494 -20.70 -2.57 -0.44
C HIS A 494 -21.27 -3.36 -1.61
N TYR A 495 -21.42 -4.68 -1.46
CA TYR A 495 -21.95 -5.54 -2.51
C TYR A 495 -23.35 -6.10 -2.19
N TYR A 496 -23.54 -6.66 -0.99
CA TYR A 496 -24.82 -7.30 -0.63
C TYR A 496 -25.85 -6.32 -0.08
N GLY A 497 -25.44 -5.14 0.38
CA GLY A 497 -26.36 -4.07 0.82
C GLY A 497 -26.85 -4.25 2.24
N ALA A 498 -26.01 -4.82 3.10
CA ALA A 498 -26.33 -4.93 4.53
C ALA A 498 -26.45 -3.55 5.18
N GLU A 499 -27.36 -3.45 6.14
CA GLU A 499 -27.65 -2.22 6.88
C GLU A 499 -26.61 -1.98 7.99
N GLU A 500 -26.37 -0.71 8.33
CA GLU A 500 -25.47 -0.29 9.41
C GLU A 500 -25.67 -1.09 10.70
N SER A 501 -26.95 -1.20 11.14
CA SER A 501 -27.30 -1.92 12.37
C SER A 501 -26.96 -3.41 12.36
N GLU A 502 -26.81 -4.02 11.18
CA GLU A 502 -26.39 -5.42 11.05
C GLU A 502 -24.88 -5.54 11.22
N LEU A 503 -24.11 -4.58 10.65
CA LEU A 503 -22.65 -4.54 10.80
C LEU A 503 -22.27 -4.24 12.24
N LEU A 504 -22.87 -3.23 12.87
CA LEU A 504 -22.59 -2.86 14.27
C LEU A 504 -22.85 -4.05 15.21
N ARG A 505 -24.00 -4.72 15.09
CA ARG A 505 -24.30 -5.93 15.87
C ARG A 505 -23.29 -7.06 15.65
N SER A 506 -22.77 -7.21 14.44
CA SER A 506 -21.75 -8.21 14.14
C SER A 506 -20.43 -7.89 14.84
N LEU A 507 -20.01 -6.63 14.79
CA LEU A 507 -18.79 -6.15 15.46
C LEU A 507 -18.89 -6.27 16.99
N GLU A 508 -20.01 -5.86 17.58
CA GLU A 508 -20.27 -6.00 19.02
C GLU A 508 -20.28 -7.47 19.46
N SER A 509 -20.90 -8.36 18.65
CA SER A 509 -20.90 -9.80 18.94
C SER A 509 -19.50 -10.43 18.87
N PHE A 510 -18.59 -9.80 18.15
CA PHE A 510 -17.18 -10.17 18.09
C PHE A 510 -16.38 -9.63 19.29
N GLY A 511 -16.97 -8.75 20.07
CA GLY A 511 -16.40 -8.23 21.32
C GLY A 511 -15.89 -6.78 21.28
N LEU A 512 -16.19 -6.03 20.20
CA LEU A 512 -15.89 -4.61 20.13
C LEU A 512 -16.91 -3.81 20.99
N SER A 513 -16.46 -2.71 21.58
CA SER A 513 -17.38 -1.75 22.20
C SER A 513 -18.20 -1.02 21.12
N GLU A 514 -19.30 -0.36 21.52
CA GLU A 514 -20.11 0.48 20.64
C GLU A 514 -19.25 1.51 19.89
N GLU A 515 -18.42 2.26 20.61
CA GLU A 515 -17.53 3.27 20.02
C GLU A 515 -16.49 2.66 19.03
N GLN A 516 -15.94 1.48 19.36
CA GLN A 516 -15.04 0.77 18.45
C GLN A 516 -15.79 0.27 17.20
N SER A 517 -17.00 -0.23 17.36
CA SER A 517 -17.83 -0.71 16.26
C SER A 517 -18.21 0.41 15.30
N GLU A 518 -18.58 1.59 15.81
CA GLU A 518 -18.84 2.78 15.01
C GLU A 518 -17.61 3.22 14.21
N ARG A 519 -16.42 3.27 14.83
CA ARG A 519 -15.17 3.61 14.14
C ARG A 519 -14.84 2.62 13.02
N VAL A 520 -15.01 1.32 13.27
CA VAL A 520 -14.77 0.29 12.24
C VAL A 520 -15.78 0.40 11.11
N TYR A 521 -17.06 0.62 11.44
CA TYR A 521 -18.10 0.83 10.43
C TYR A 521 -17.78 2.04 9.54
N ASP A 522 -17.47 3.20 10.14
CA ASP A 522 -17.10 4.41 9.41
C ASP A 522 -15.90 4.17 8.50
N TYR A 523 -14.89 3.45 8.99
CA TYR A 523 -13.70 3.13 8.20
C TYR A 523 -14.04 2.21 7.00
N LEU A 524 -14.80 1.12 7.23
CA LEU A 524 -15.22 0.23 6.14
C LEU A 524 -16.04 0.97 5.09
N ARG A 525 -16.96 1.83 5.53
CA ARG A 525 -17.84 2.59 4.65
C ARG A 525 -17.08 3.61 3.77
N THR A 526 -16.07 4.25 4.31
CA THR A 526 -15.33 5.33 3.65
C THR A 526 -14.05 4.88 2.94
N ALA A 527 -13.63 3.62 3.16
CA ALA A 527 -12.47 3.00 2.52
C ALA A 527 -12.78 1.59 2.00
N PRO A 528 -13.68 1.47 1.00
CA PRO A 528 -14.10 0.18 0.48
C PRO A 528 -12.93 -0.64 -0.08
N ALA A 529 -12.99 -1.95 0.11
CA ALA A 529 -12.00 -2.95 -0.33
C ALA A 529 -10.61 -2.86 0.34
N VAL A 530 -10.38 -1.94 1.28
CA VAL A 530 -9.05 -1.71 1.87
C VAL A 530 -8.47 -2.96 2.55
N TYR A 531 -9.27 -3.68 3.34
CA TYR A 531 -8.80 -4.89 4.03
C TYR A 531 -8.71 -6.11 3.11
N LEU A 532 -9.45 -6.11 2.01
CA LEU A 532 -9.46 -7.22 1.06
C LEU A 532 -8.10 -7.44 0.41
N LYS A 533 -7.35 -6.39 0.08
CA LYS A 533 -6.01 -6.53 -0.51
C LYS A 533 -5.05 -7.31 0.41
N TYR A 534 -5.14 -7.14 1.73
CA TYR A 534 -4.35 -7.88 2.72
C TYR A 534 -4.78 -9.34 2.80
N TYR A 535 -6.04 -9.57 3.15
CA TYR A 535 -6.47 -10.92 3.52
C TYR A 535 -6.81 -11.80 2.32
N VAL A 536 -7.46 -11.27 1.28
CA VAL A 536 -7.66 -12.02 0.04
C VAL A 536 -6.32 -12.26 -0.65
N GLY A 537 -5.43 -11.27 -0.68
CA GLY A 537 -4.07 -11.45 -1.18
C GLY A 537 -3.33 -12.57 -0.45
N TYR A 538 -3.42 -12.63 0.87
CA TYR A 538 -2.86 -13.72 1.68
C TYR A 538 -3.48 -15.10 1.34
N LEU A 539 -4.81 -15.16 1.18
CA LEU A 539 -5.49 -16.41 0.83
C LEU A 539 -5.09 -16.91 -0.57
N GLU A 540 -4.98 -16.00 -1.54
CA GLU A 540 -4.50 -16.31 -2.88
C GLU A 540 -3.03 -16.74 -2.88
N MET A 541 -2.17 -16.10 -2.06
CA MET A 541 -0.77 -16.51 -1.88
C MET A 541 -0.67 -17.93 -1.32
N ASN A 542 -1.48 -18.27 -0.32
CA ASN A 542 -1.55 -19.63 0.22
C ASN A 542 -2.12 -20.64 -0.79
N ALA A 543 -3.11 -20.24 -1.60
CA ALA A 543 -3.64 -21.08 -2.66
C ALA A 543 -2.57 -21.34 -3.74
N LEU A 544 -1.78 -20.33 -4.09
CA LEU A 544 -0.65 -20.45 -5.02
C LEU A 544 0.44 -21.38 -4.45
N LYS A 545 0.78 -21.24 -3.15
CA LYS A 545 1.71 -22.14 -2.46
C LYS A 545 1.26 -23.59 -2.52
N LYS A 546 0.00 -23.84 -2.20
CA LYS A 546 -0.57 -25.19 -2.25
C LYS A 546 -0.55 -25.80 -3.67
N ARG A 547 -0.79 -24.97 -4.70
CA ARG A 547 -0.65 -25.42 -6.10
C ARG A 547 0.80 -25.76 -6.42
N ALA A 548 1.76 -24.96 -5.94
CA ALA A 548 3.19 -25.23 -6.11
C ALA A 548 3.62 -26.53 -5.39
N GLU A 549 3.15 -26.78 -4.18
CA GLU A 549 3.36 -28.04 -3.43
C GLU A 549 2.90 -29.25 -4.25
N LEU A 550 1.67 -29.20 -4.77
CA LEU A 550 1.11 -30.27 -5.58
C LEU A 550 1.86 -30.46 -6.91
N GLN A 551 2.28 -29.36 -7.55
CA GLN A 551 2.93 -29.41 -8.86
C GLN A 551 4.39 -29.84 -8.77
N TRP A 552 5.13 -29.38 -7.76
CA TRP A 552 6.56 -29.68 -7.61
C TRP A 552 6.85 -30.92 -6.77
N SER A 553 5.85 -31.45 -6.03
CA SER A 553 5.97 -32.64 -5.20
C SER A 553 7.27 -32.67 -4.37
N ASP A 554 8.11 -33.68 -4.53
CA ASP A 554 9.37 -33.83 -3.80
C ASP A 554 10.40 -32.72 -4.06
N ASN A 555 10.20 -31.93 -5.11
CA ASN A 555 11.03 -30.77 -5.42
C ASN A 555 10.48 -29.45 -4.82
N PHE A 556 9.43 -29.51 -4.02
CA PHE A 556 8.91 -28.34 -3.31
C PHE A 556 9.82 -28.00 -2.11
N SER A 557 10.07 -26.70 -1.94
CA SER A 557 10.56 -26.11 -0.70
C SER A 557 10.02 -24.69 -0.57
N LEU A 558 9.96 -24.16 0.65
CA LEU A 558 9.58 -22.77 0.89
C LEU A 558 10.52 -21.83 0.15
N LEU A 559 11.83 -22.06 0.21
CA LEU A 559 12.83 -21.28 -0.53
C LEU A 559 12.52 -21.21 -2.03
N ARG A 560 12.16 -22.34 -2.66
CA ARG A 560 11.81 -22.39 -4.08
C ARG A 560 10.52 -21.62 -4.37
N PHE A 561 9.53 -21.75 -3.49
CA PHE A 561 8.26 -21.04 -3.63
C PHE A 561 8.43 -19.54 -3.49
N HIS A 562 9.11 -19.09 -2.43
CA HIS A 562 9.36 -17.67 -2.21
C HIS A 562 10.19 -17.06 -3.34
N ARG A 563 11.22 -17.77 -3.81
CA ARG A 563 11.98 -17.35 -5.00
C ARG A 563 11.08 -17.18 -6.22
N PHE A 564 10.22 -18.14 -6.49
CA PHE A 564 9.28 -18.07 -7.62
C PHE A 564 8.38 -16.83 -7.55
N VAL A 565 7.80 -16.54 -6.38
CA VAL A 565 6.91 -15.37 -6.19
C VAL A 565 7.69 -14.07 -6.39
N LEU A 566 8.85 -13.94 -5.76
CA LEU A 566 9.68 -12.73 -5.80
C LEU A 566 10.26 -12.46 -7.20
N GLU A 567 10.68 -13.52 -7.93
CA GLU A 567 11.18 -13.39 -9.30
C GLU A 567 10.05 -13.10 -10.31
N ALA A 568 8.83 -13.53 -10.02
CA ALA A 568 7.67 -13.12 -10.80
C ALA A 568 7.40 -11.62 -10.68
N GLY A 569 7.65 -11.03 -9.50
CA GLY A 569 7.39 -9.63 -9.21
C GLY A 569 5.90 -9.30 -9.12
N PRO A 570 5.53 -8.00 -8.95
CA PRO A 570 4.15 -7.58 -8.83
C PRO A 570 3.26 -8.07 -9.98
N SER A 571 2.17 -8.74 -9.64
CA SER A 571 1.29 -9.42 -10.59
C SER A 571 -0.09 -9.68 -9.97
N ASP A 572 -1.11 -9.87 -10.79
CA ASP A 572 -2.34 -10.53 -10.39
C ASP A 572 -2.15 -12.03 -10.20
N PHE A 573 -3.04 -12.68 -9.46
CA PHE A 573 -2.91 -14.10 -9.12
C PHE A 573 -3.24 -15.05 -10.27
N GLU A 574 -3.96 -14.61 -11.29
CA GLU A 574 -4.20 -15.41 -12.50
C GLU A 574 -2.91 -15.57 -13.31
N ASN A 575 -2.18 -14.48 -13.53
CA ASN A 575 -0.91 -14.50 -14.24
C ASN A 575 0.18 -15.24 -13.46
N LEU A 576 0.23 -15.10 -12.12
CA LEU A 576 1.10 -15.93 -11.28
C LEU A 576 0.78 -17.43 -11.42
N THR A 577 -0.50 -17.79 -11.44
CA THR A 577 -0.94 -19.18 -11.61
C THR A 577 -0.58 -19.71 -13.01
N LYS A 578 -0.74 -18.91 -14.06
CA LYS A 578 -0.30 -19.26 -15.43
C LYS A 578 1.21 -19.50 -15.48
N ARG A 579 1.99 -18.60 -14.87
CA ARG A 579 3.46 -18.71 -14.78
C ARG A 579 3.88 -19.95 -14.00
N LEU A 580 3.24 -20.27 -12.88
CA LEU A 580 3.52 -21.48 -12.10
C LEU A 580 3.34 -22.74 -12.95
N LYS A 581 2.24 -22.84 -13.72
CA LYS A 581 2.00 -24.00 -14.62
C LYS A 581 3.11 -24.19 -15.64
N GLN A 582 3.74 -23.12 -16.13
CA GLN A 582 4.83 -23.20 -17.11
C GLN A 582 6.12 -23.78 -16.49
N THR A 583 6.35 -23.62 -15.18
CA THR A 583 7.52 -24.21 -14.51
C THR A 583 7.50 -25.75 -14.49
N ALA A 584 6.33 -26.38 -14.55
CA ALA A 584 6.21 -27.84 -14.64
C ALA A 584 6.69 -28.40 -15.98
N ALA A 585 6.46 -27.67 -17.08
CA ALA A 585 6.82 -28.12 -18.41
C ALA A 585 8.34 -28.15 -18.65
N LYS A 586 9.15 -27.50 -17.82
CA LYS A 586 10.62 -27.44 -17.95
C LYS A 586 11.35 -28.55 -17.17
N THR A 587 10.67 -29.21 -16.24
CA THR A 587 11.24 -30.26 -15.38
C THR A 587 10.93 -31.70 -15.86
N GLY A 588 10.20 -31.86 -16.91
CA GLY A 588 9.93 -33.13 -17.64
C GLY A 588 10.65 -33.16 -18.96
#